data_2dc4578065e1aa159f98179b19b4eebf
#
_entry.id   2dc4578065e1aa159f98179b19b4eebf
#
_cell.length_a   1.000
_cell.length_b   1.000
_cell.length_c   1.000
_cell.angle_alpha   90.00
_cell.angle_beta   90.00
_cell.angle_gamma   90.00
#
_symmetry.space_group_name_H-M   'P 1'
#
loop_
_entity.id
_entity.type
_entity.pdbx_description
1 polymer ?
#
loop_
_entity_poly.entity_id
_entity_poly.type
_entity_poly.pdbx_seq_one_letter_code
_entity_poly.pdbx_strand_id
1 'polypeptide(L)'
;MYHILIAEDEYIERTVLIKNLRDALGEGYEVHGAENGRRAVELFRQYPIGVAILDIEMPVMNGIDVAQIISREAPHCGILFLTAYDSFEYAKQAIHVRALDYLLKPYSDNELLASVENAIHRPVYYRSAQTDKAGDEEKCMDKISVI
;
A
#
# COMPACT_ATOMS: atom_id res chain seq x y z
N MET A 1 17.31 -3.90 0.47
CA MET A 1 16.51 -2.96 1.29
C MET A 1 15.06 -2.98 0.81
N TYR A 2 14.13 -3.24 1.69
CA TYR A 2 12.72 -3.23 1.37
C TYR A 2 12.14 -1.84 1.66
N HIS A 3 11.49 -1.24 0.68
CA HIS A 3 10.99 0.13 0.80
C HIS A 3 9.50 0.18 1.05
N ILE A 4 9.09 0.97 2.03
CA ILE A 4 7.70 1.19 2.39
C ILE A 4 7.40 2.68 2.26
N LEU A 5 6.27 3.00 1.66
CA LEU A 5 5.80 4.37 1.51
C LEU A 5 4.63 4.61 2.45
N ILE A 6 4.66 5.72 3.17
CA ILE A 6 3.54 6.18 3.98
C ILE A 6 3.13 7.54 3.47
N ALA A 7 1.84 7.70 3.15
CA ALA A 7 1.27 8.99 2.79
C ALA A 7 0.23 9.37 3.85
N GLU A 8 0.51 10.45 4.56
CA GLU A 8 -0.33 10.98 5.64
C GLU A 8 -0.07 12.47 5.75
N ASP A 9 -1.09 13.29 5.61
CA ASP A 9 -0.92 14.75 5.61
C ASP A 9 -0.74 15.32 7.03
N GLU A 10 -1.23 14.63 8.05
CA GLU A 10 -1.08 15.07 9.42
C GLU A 10 0.34 14.77 9.93
N TYR A 11 1.07 15.82 10.31
CA TYR A 11 2.49 15.70 10.67
C TYR A 11 2.73 14.72 11.83
N ILE A 12 1.96 14.86 12.91
CA ILE A 12 2.14 14.03 14.10
C ILE A 12 1.83 12.57 13.79
N GLU A 13 0.69 12.32 13.14
CA GLU A 13 0.31 10.95 12.76
C GLU A 13 1.36 10.32 11.86
N ARG A 14 1.84 11.06 10.87
CA ARG A 14 2.86 10.57 9.95
C ARG A 14 4.15 10.24 10.69
N THR A 15 4.60 11.12 11.56
CA THR A 15 5.85 10.94 12.30
C THR A 15 5.77 9.72 13.22
N VAL A 16 4.67 9.57 13.95
CA VAL A 16 4.47 8.43 14.84
C VAL A 16 4.39 7.13 14.06
N LEU A 17 3.68 7.13 12.95
CA LEU A 17 3.53 5.96 12.12
C LEU A 17 4.88 5.48 11.56
N ILE A 18 5.66 6.41 11.05
CA ILE A 18 7.00 6.09 10.53
C ILE A 18 7.87 5.51 11.64
N LYS A 19 7.89 6.15 12.80
CA LYS A 19 8.70 5.69 13.93
C LYS A 19 8.29 4.28 14.36
N ASN A 20 7.00 4.05 14.53
CA ASN A 20 6.50 2.75 14.97
C ASN A 20 6.86 1.64 14.00
N LEU A 21 6.76 1.91 12.70
CA LEU A 21 7.11 0.91 11.70
C LEU A 21 8.61 0.65 11.64
N ARG A 22 9.43 1.69 11.74
CA ARG A 22 10.88 1.52 11.78
C ARG A 22 11.30 0.68 12.97
N ASP A 23 10.74 0.97 14.14
CA ASP A 23 11.07 0.23 15.36
C ASP A 23 10.64 -1.23 15.27
N ALA A 24 9.47 -1.49 14.70
CA ALA A 24 8.92 -2.83 14.62
C ALA A 24 9.58 -3.69 13.54
N LEU A 25 9.93 -3.11 12.40
CA LEU A 25 10.48 -3.86 11.27
C LEU A 25 11.99 -4.01 11.35
N GLY A 26 12.68 -3.03 11.91
CA GLY A 26 14.12 -3.10 12.12
C GLY A 26 14.93 -2.89 10.85
N GLU A 27 16.13 -3.47 10.83
CA GLU A 27 17.05 -3.34 9.72
C GLU A 27 16.53 -4.03 8.47
N GLY A 28 16.94 -3.56 7.32
CA GLY A 28 16.50 -4.10 6.05
C GLY A 28 15.26 -3.42 5.48
N TYR A 29 14.69 -2.47 6.22
CA TYR A 29 13.49 -1.75 5.79
C TYR A 29 13.74 -0.25 5.83
N GLU A 30 13.30 0.44 4.78
CA GLU A 30 13.37 1.89 4.73
C GLU A 30 11.95 2.43 4.55
N VAL A 31 11.55 3.32 5.46
CA VAL A 31 10.20 3.87 5.48
C VAL A 31 10.26 5.33 5.03
N HIS A 32 9.54 5.63 3.96
CA HIS A 32 9.48 6.96 3.37
C HIS A 32 8.14 7.61 3.69
N GLY A 33 8.17 8.85 4.15
CA GLY A 33 6.95 9.58 4.49
C GLY A 33 6.66 10.67 3.48
N ALA A 34 5.40 10.77 3.08
CA ALA A 34 4.89 11.81 2.20
C ALA A 34 3.78 12.57 2.90
N GLU A 35 3.82 13.90 2.84
CA GLU A 35 2.84 14.77 3.46
C GLU A 35 1.62 15.04 2.58
N ASN A 36 1.66 14.59 1.32
CA ASN A 36 0.53 14.72 0.40
C ASN A 36 0.66 13.69 -0.72
N GLY A 37 -0.40 13.60 -1.54
CA GLY A 37 -0.44 12.61 -2.61
C GLY A 37 0.61 12.84 -3.69
N ARG A 38 0.91 14.09 -4.00
CA ARG A 38 1.94 14.42 -5.00
C ARG A 38 3.30 13.91 -4.56
N ARG A 39 3.67 14.19 -3.31
CA ARG A 39 4.94 13.71 -2.76
C ARG A 39 4.98 12.19 -2.69
N ALA A 40 3.86 11.58 -2.38
CA ALA A 40 3.75 10.12 -2.37
C ALA A 40 4.07 9.52 -3.75
N VAL A 41 3.53 10.09 -4.80
CA VAL A 41 3.81 9.64 -6.17
C VAL A 41 5.28 9.86 -6.53
N GLU A 42 5.85 10.99 -6.15
CA GLU A 42 7.28 11.25 -6.38
C GLU A 42 8.15 10.19 -5.72
N LEU A 43 7.89 9.89 -4.44
CA LEU A 43 8.65 8.87 -3.71
C LEU A 43 8.44 7.47 -4.29
N PHE A 44 7.21 7.17 -4.70
CA PHE A 44 6.90 5.91 -5.35
C PHE A 44 7.72 5.70 -6.62
N ARG A 45 7.90 6.77 -7.40
CA ARG A 45 8.68 6.69 -8.63
C ARG A 45 10.18 6.72 -8.40
N GLN A 46 10.62 7.23 -7.24
CA GLN A 46 12.03 7.35 -6.90
C GLN A 46 12.60 6.06 -6.32
N TYR A 47 11.80 5.31 -5.57
CA TYR A 47 12.24 4.09 -4.87
C TYR A 47 11.39 2.89 -5.27
N PRO A 48 11.94 1.67 -5.22
CA PRO A 48 11.17 0.46 -5.51
C PRO A 48 10.27 0.10 -4.32
N ILE A 49 9.15 0.78 -4.22
CA ILE A 49 8.20 0.61 -3.12
C ILE A 49 7.51 -0.76 -3.21
N GLY A 50 7.60 -1.53 -2.14
CA GLY A 50 6.94 -2.83 -2.04
C GLY A 50 5.55 -2.75 -1.42
N VAL A 51 5.36 -1.83 -0.47
CA VAL A 51 4.07 -1.60 0.19
C VAL A 51 3.86 -0.11 0.36
N ALA A 52 2.68 0.37 -0.01
CA ALA A 52 2.27 1.75 0.18
C ALA A 52 1.10 1.80 1.17
N ILE A 53 1.28 2.57 2.23
CA ILE A 53 0.27 2.80 3.27
C ILE A 53 -0.25 4.21 3.05
N LEU A 54 -1.51 4.33 2.65
CA LEU A 54 -2.06 5.58 2.16
C LEU A 54 -3.27 6.02 2.97
N ASP A 55 -3.18 7.19 3.57
CA ASP A 55 -4.36 7.85 4.10
C ASP A 55 -5.19 8.31 2.92
N ILE A 56 -6.50 8.08 2.98
CA ILE A 56 -7.38 8.48 1.89
C ILE A 56 -7.61 9.99 1.91
N GLU A 57 -7.85 10.56 3.09
CA GLU A 57 -8.21 11.98 3.23
C GLU A 57 -6.99 12.89 3.20
N MET A 58 -6.55 13.25 2.01
CA MET A 58 -5.46 14.21 1.82
C MET A 58 -5.89 15.28 0.82
N PRO A 59 -5.44 16.52 1.01
CA PRO A 59 -5.79 17.60 0.08
C PRO A 59 -5.12 17.41 -1.27
N VAL A 60 -5.71 17.98 -2.30
CA VAL A 60 -5.23 18.04 -3.69
C VAL A 60 -5.30 16.68 -4.39
N MET A 61 -4.57 15.71 -3.87
CA MET A 61 -4.56 14.34 -4.40
C MET A 61 -4.71 13.39 -3.22
N ASN A 62 -5.84 12.69 -3.14
CA ASN A 62 -6.11 11.78 -2.03
C ASN A 62 -5.44 10.43 -2.22
N GLY A 63 -5.55 9.57 -1.21
CA GLY A 63 -4.92 8.25 -1.24
C GLY A 63 -5.45 7.34 -2.34
N ILE A 64 -6.70 7.49 -2.72
CA ILE A 64 -7.28 6.69 -3.83
C ILE A 64 -6.61 7.07 -5.14
N ASP A 65 -6.40 8.36 -5.38
CA ASP A 65 -5.73 8.84 -6.59
C ASP A 65 -4.30 8.28 -6.68
N VAL A 66 -3.59 8.31 -5.56
CA VAL A 66 -2.24 7.75 -5.48
C VAL A 66 -2.27 6.24 -5.76
N ALA A 67 -3.21 5.54 -5.17
CA ALA A 67 -3.35 4.09 -5.35
C ALA A 67 -3.63 3.71 -6.80
N GLN A 68 -4.43 4.51 -7.51
CA GLN A 68 -4.71 4.27 -8.92
C GLN A 68 -3.45 4.38 -9.76
N ILE A 69 -2.61 5.35 -9.46
CA ILE A 69 -1.32 5.51 -10.15
C ILE A 69 -0.41 4.32 -9.87
N ILE A 70 -0.27 3.96 -8.59
CA ILE A 70 0.56 2.83 -8.17
C ILE A 70 0.08 1.54 -8.82
N SER A 71 -1.21 1.31 -8.81
CA SER A 71 -1.80 0.10 -9.36
C SER A 71 -1.51 -0.07 -10.85
N ARG A 72 -1.47 1.05 -11.58
CA ARG A 72 -1.15 1.02 -13.02
C ARG A 72 0.34 0.85 -13.28
N GLU A 73 1.19 1.54 -12.50
CA GLU A 73 2.63 1.56 -12.76
C GLU A 73 3.36 0.39 -12.11
N ALA A 74 2.88 -0.11 -10.99
CA ALA A 74 3.49 -1.23 -10.27
C ALA A 74 2.42 -2.16 -9.71
N PRO A 75 1.84 -3.04 -10.55
CA PRO A 75 0.75 -3.92 -10.11
C PRO A 75 1.10 -4.83 -8.94
N HIS A 76 2.38 -5.09 -8.70
CA HIS A 76 2.83 -5.94 -7.61
C HIS A 76 2.99 -5.18 -6.28
N CYS A 77 2.94 -3.86 -6.30
CA CYS A 77 3.04 -3.07 -5.07
C CYS A 77 1.80 -3.27 -4.22
N GLY A 78 1.99 -3.58 -2.94
CA GLY A 78 0.88 -3.73 -2.01
C GLY A 78 0.32 -2.37 -1.60
N ILE A 79 -1.00 -2.28 -1.48
CA ILE A 79 -1.67 -1.05 -1.10
C ILE A 79 -2.50 -1.30 0.15
N LEU A 80 -2.26 -0.50 1.19
CA LEU A 80 -3.05 -0.49 2.42
C LEU A 80 -3.62 0.90 2.60
N PHE A 81 -4.93 0.98 2.86
CA PHE A 81 -5.56 2.27 3.11
C PHE A 81 -5.80 2.51 4.59
N LEU A 82 -5.62 3.75 5.01
CA LEU A 82 -5.99 4.24 6.32
C LEU A 82 -7.03 5.34 6.14
N THR A 83 -8.09 5.33 6.94
CA THR A 83 -9.09 6.38 6.84
C THR A 83 -9.84 6.55 8.16
N ALA A 84 -10.27 7.77 8.44
CA ALA A 84 -11.15 8.07 9.56
C ALA A 84 -12.62 7.87 9.22
N TYR A 85 -12.92 7.64 7.94
CA TYR A 85 -14.30 7.60 7.45
C TYR A 85 -14.70 6.21 7.00
N ASP A 86 -15.76 5.68 7.58
CA ASP A 86 -16.36 4.42 7.17
C ASP A 86 -17.28 4.71 5.97
N SER A 87 -16.68 4.84 4.81
CA SER A 87 -17.37 5.22 3.58
C SER A 87 -17.49 4.03 2.65
N PHE A 88 -18.72 3.75 2.23
CA PHE A 88 -19.00 2.72 1.23
C PHE A 88 -18.25 3.01 -0.08
N GLU A 89 -18.24 4.28 -0.49
CA GLU A 89 -17.55 4.68 -1.72
C GLU A 89 -16.06 4.44 -1.66
N TYR A 90 -15.42 4.77 -0.53
CA TYR A 90 -13.99 4.51 -0.36
C TYR A 90 -13.69 3.02 -0.35
N ALA A 91 -14.50 2.23 0.34
CA ALA A 91 -14.31 0.78 0.37
C ALA A 91 -14.44 0.18 -1.03
N LYS A 92 -15.39 0.66 -1.81
CA LYS A 92 -15.59 0.21 -3.18
C LYS A 92 -14.39 0.56 -4.05
N GLN A 93 -13.87 1.77 -3.93
CA GLN A 93 -12.68 2.19 -4.67
C GLN A 93 -11.44 1.41 -4.25
N ALA A 94 -11.32 1.07 -2.96
CA ALA A 94 -10.23 0.23 -2.47
C ALA A 94 -10.24 -1.15 -3.14
N ILE A 95 -11.42 -1.73 -3.32
CA ILE A 95 -11.57 -3.01 -4.02
C ILE A 95 -11.11 -2.87 -5.47
N HIS A 96 -11.47 -1.79 -6.13
CA HIS A 96 -11.10 -1.57 -7.53
C HIS A 96 -9.59 -1.49 -7.75
N VAL A 97 -8.85 -0.93 -6.81
CA VAL A 97 -7.39 -0.87 -6.91
C VAL A 97 -6.72 -2.09 -6.27
N ARG A 98 -7.52 -3.05 -5.80
CA ARG A 98 -7.05 -4.29 -5.18
C ARG A 98 -6.17 -4.04 -3.97
N ALA A 99 -6.62 -3.15 -3.12
CA ALA A 99 -5.96 -2.91 -1.85
C ALA A 99 -5.94 -4.20 -1.02
N LEU A 100 -4.85 -4.41 -0.31
CA LEU A 100 -4.69 -5.59 0.52
C LEU A 100 -5.45 -5.46 1.83
N ASP A 101 -5.61 -4.24 2.31
CA ASP A 101 -6.35 -3.98 3.54
C ASP A 101 -6.87 -2.55 3.56
N TYR A 102 -7.82 -2.32 4.46
CA TYR A 102 -8.51 -1.05 4.61
C TYR A 102 -8.76 -0.88 6.11
N LEU A 103 -7.96 -0.03 6.75
CA LEU A 103 -8.00 0.14 8.20
C LEU A 103 -8.71 1.43 8.59
N LEU A 104 -9.68 1.33 9.48
CA LEU A 104 -10.40 2.49 10.01
C LEU A 104 -9.70 3.04 11.23
N LYS A 105 -9.52 4.34 11.28
CA LYS A 105 -9.00 5.02 12.46
C LYS A 105 -10.09 5.13 13.53
N PRO A 106 -9.79 4.96 14.81
CA PRO A 106 -8.48 4.57 15.33
C PRO A 106 -8.26 3.05 15.20
N TYR A 107 -7.08 2.68 14.77
CA TYR A 107 -6.64 1.28 14.73
C TYR A 107 -5.55 1.09 15.79
N SER A 108 -5.37 -0.14 16.23
CA SER A 108 -4.29 -0.44 17.16
C SER A 108 -2.97 -0.61 16.41
N ASP A 109 -1.85 -0.42 17.13
CA ASP A 109 -0.54 -0.65 16.55
C ASP A 109 -0.41 -2.10 16.06
N ASN A 110 -1.00 -3.04 16.79
CA ASN A 110 -0.97 -4.45 16.41
C ASN A 110 -1.75 -4.73 15.13
N GLU A 111 -2.90 -4.09 14.93
CA GLU A 111 -3.67 -4.22 13.69
C GLU A 111 -2.87 -3.72 12.50
N LEU A 112 -2.27 -2.55 12.65
CA LEU A 112 -1.49 -1.96 11.57
C LEU A 112 -0.27 -2.83 11.24
N LEU A 113 0.48 -3.23 12.25
CA LEU A 113 1.68 -4.04 12.06
C LEU A 113 1.34 -5.39 11.42
N ALA A 114 0.26 -6.03 11.87
CA ALA A 114 -0.18 -7.30 11.28
C ALA A 114 -0.51 -7.13 9.80
N SER A 115 -1.21 -6.05 9.45
CA SER A 115 -1.56 -5.76 8.06
C SER A 115 -0.32 -5.51 7.21
N VAL A 116 0.64 -4.76 7.73
CA VAL A 116 1.89 -4.46 7.03
C VAL A 116 2.72 -5.74 6.84
N GLU A 117 2.86 -6.54 7.87
CA GLU A 117 3.63 -7.78 7.78
C GLU A 117 2.98 -8.77 6.80
N ASN A 118 1.67 -8.89 6.82
CA ASN A 118 0.96 -9.72 5.85
C ASN A 118 1.21 -9.23 4.43
N ALA A 119 1.23 -7.92 4.22
CA ALA A 119 1.49 -7.35 2.91
C ALA A 119 2.93 -7.62 2.45
N ILE A 120 3.91 -7.48 3.34
CA ILE A 120 5.32 -7.71 3.03
C ILE A 120 5.58 -9.16 2.65
N HIS A 121 4.99 -10.10 3.38
CA HIS A 121 5.26 -11.53 3.23
C HIS A 121 4.29 -12.27 2.31
N ARG A 122 3.34 -11.57 1.71
CA ARG A 122 2.42 -12.22 0.79
C ARG A 122 3.14 -12.76 -0.43
N PRO A 123 2.62 -13.82 -1.05
CA PRO A 123 3.12 -14.25 -2.35
C PRO A 123 2.91 -13.14 -3.38
N VAL A 124 3.89 -12.94 -4.25
CA VAL A 124 3.79 -11.88 -5.26
C VAL A 124 3.09 -12.42 -6.49
N TYR A 125 1.85 -11.97 -6.69
CA TYR A 125 1.10 -12.26 -7.89
C TYR A 125 1.14 -11.03 -8.77
N TYR A 126 1.30 -11.23 -10.05
CA TYR A 126 1.30 -10.12 -10.97
C TYR A 126 -0.14 -9.79 -11.33
N ARG A 127 -0.64 -8.66 -10.86
CA ARG A 127 -1.99 -8.22 -11.18
C ARG A 127 -2.17 -8.06 -12.70
N SER A 128 -1.12 -7.66 -13.38
CA SER A 128 -1.13 -7.53 -14.83
C SER A 128 -1.39 -8.87 -15.52
N ALA A 129 -1.07 -9.98 -14.87
CA ALA A 129 -1.33 -11.31 -15.43
C ALA A 129 -2.81 -11.54 -15.68
N GLN A 130 -3.67 -10.84 -14.94
CA GLN A 130 -5.12 -10.97 -15.10
C GLN A 130 -5.64 -10.31 -16.36
N THR A 131 -4.89 -9.37 -16.90
CA THR A 131 -5.22 -8.71 -18.15
C THR A 131 -4.35 -9.22 -19.29
N ASP A 132 -3.41 -10.09 -18.98
CA ASP A 132 -2.52 -10.67 -19.96
C ASP A 132 -3.21 -11.82 -20.71
N LYS A 133 -2.48 -12.40 -21.61
CA LYS A 133 -2.95 -13.53 -22.38
C LYS A 133 -3.14 -14.75 -21.48
N ALA A 134 -4.02 -15.64 -21.88
CA ALA A 134 -4.33 -16.84 -21.13
C ALA A 134 -3.10 -17.67 -20.74
N GLY A 135 -2.09 -17.73 -21.61
CA GLY A 135 -0.86 -18.44 -21.30
C GLY A 135 -0.11 -17.89 -20.11
N ASP A 136 -0.10 -16.58 -19.97
CA ASP A 136 0.55 -15.92 -18.85
C ASP A 136 -0.26 -16.11 -17.57
N GLU A 137 -1.56 -16.09 -17.69
CA GLU A 137 -2.45 -16.37 -16.56
C GLU A 137 -2.22 -17.78 -16.03
N GLU A 138 -2.08 -18.74 -16.92
CA GLU A 138 -1.82 -20.12 -16.57
C GLU A 138 -0.52 -20.27 -15.80
N LYS A 139 0.54 -19.62 -16.26
CA LYS A 139 1.82 -19.62 -15.56
C LYS A 139 1.68 -19.01 -14.17
N CYS A 140 0.93 -17.95 -14.06
CA CYS A 140 0.68 -17.30 -12.81
C CYS A 140 -0.07 -18.20 -11.85
N MET A 141 -1.07 -18.91 -12.34
CA MET A 141 -1.85 -19.87 -11.57
C MET A 141 -0.98 -21.02 -11.07
N ASP A 142 -0.09 -21.52 -11.91
CA ASP A 142 0.84 -22.58 -11.52
C ASP A 142 1.73 -22.12 -10.37
N LYS A 143 2.23 -20.91 -10.42
CA LYS A 143 3.02 -20.34 -9.33
C LYS A 143 2.21 -20.21 -8.06
N ILE A 144 0.97 -19.80 -8.18
CA ILE A 144 0.07 -19.68 -7.04
C ILE A 144 -0.16 -21.01 -6.38
N SER A 145 -0.36 -22.06 -7.16
CA SER A 145 -0.63 -23.39 -6.62
C SER A 145 0.59 -23.99 -5.92
N VAL A 146 1.79 -23.56 -6.25
CA VAL A 146 3.02 -23.98 -5.59
C VAL A 146 3.20 -23.30 -4.24
N ILE A 147 2.69 -22.11 -4.10
CA ILE A 147 2.80 -21.33 -2.88
C ILE A 147 1.80 -21.78 -1.84
#